data_122976488f1e67d9486381b63bad4364
#
_entry.id   122976488f1e67d9486381b63bad4364
#
_cell.length_a   1.000
_cell.length_b   1.000
_cell.length_c   1.000
_cell.angle_alpha   90.00
_cell.angle_beta   90.00
_cell.angle_gamma   90.00
#
_symmetry.space_group_name_H-M   'P 1'
#
loop_
_entity.id
_entity.type
_entity.pdbx_description
1 polymer ?
#
loop_
_entity_poly.entity_id
_entity_poly.type
_entity_poly.pdbx_seq_one_letter_code
_entity_poly.pdbx_strand_id
1 'polypeptide(L)'
;MDRRLLALAAGMFAVGTDSFVVAGILPQVANSLNVSVSVAGQMVTVYALSYALLSPLIAAFASHWPRKRLLLAGLAVFVAGNVITALAPTMGWVLFSRFIAGLGAAMYSPTATASGAALAPPEKRAQALAVVIAGLSSATALGSPLGSFIGSLGNWRDTLWFVSAVGLVAAVAVHLMLPAIAALPSASLRQRLAPLRDSRVALTLLTTLAAYAGMFSVYTYMGVSFDRATGGRAEVLAGLMLLW
;
A
#
# COMPACT_ATOMS: atom_id res chain seq x y z
N MET A 1 14.26 -10.22 17.91
CA MET A 1 13.22 -9.45 17.23
C MET A 1 11.89 -10.18 17.38
N ASP A 2 10.81 -9.53 17.80
CA ASP A 2 9.51 -10.18 18.01
C ASP A 2 8.91 -10.62 16.66
N ARG A 3 8.66 -11.94 16.50
CA ARG A 3 8.08 -12.52 15.28
C ARG A 3 6.72 -11.93 14.91
N ARG A 4 5.98 -11.43 15.90
CA ARG A 4 4.68 -10.77 15.69
C ARG A 4 4.82 -9.47 14.92
N LEU A 5 5.85 -8.68 15.24
CA LEU A 5 6.15 -7.43 14.51
C LEU A 5 6.58 -7.70 13.07
N LEU A 6 7.31 -8.82 12.84
CA LEU A 6 7.68 -9.24 11.48
C LEU A 6 6.46 -9.62 10.63
N ALA A 7 5.47 -10.29 11.22
CA ALA A 7 4.22 -10.61 10.53
C ALA A 7 3.46 -9.33 10.13
N LEU A 8 3.43 -8.31 11.00
CA LEU A 8 2.84 -7.00 10.67
C LEU A 8 3.65 -6.28 9.60
N ALA A 9 4.99 -6.33 9.67
CA ALA A 9 5.87 -5.73 8.66
C ALA A 9 5.71 -6.41 7.29
N ALA A 10 5.49 -7.72 7.24
CA ALA A 10 5.24 -8.45 5.99
C ALA A 10 3.98 -7.95 5.28
N GLY A 11 2.89 -7.67 5.99
CA GLY A 11 1.70 -7.09 5.38
C GLY A 11 1.90 -5.62 4.98
N MET A 12 2.69 -4.84 5.73
CA MET A 12 3.10 -3.50 5.32
C MET A 12 3.96 -3.54 4.06
N PHE A 13 4.82 -4.54 3.92
CA PHE A 13 5.59 -4.79 2.70
C PHE A 13 4.67 -5.11 1.51
N ALA A 14 3.65 -5.98 1.69
CA ALA A 14 2.69 -6.29 0.63
C ALA A 14 1.93 -5.04 0.15
N VAL A 15 1.37 -4.27 1.10
CA VAL A 15 0.62 -3.03 0.80
C VAL A 15 1.53 -1.97 0.17
N GLY A 16 2.76 -1.84 0.66
CA GLY A 16 3.75 -0.92 0.08
C GLY A 16 4.16 -1.33 -1.32
N THR A 17 4.42 -2.63 -1.56
CA THR A 17 4.75 -3.14 -2.89
C THR A 17 3.66 -2.79 -3.91
N ASP A 18 2.40 -3.04 -3.57
CA ASP A 18 1.27 -2.67 -4.42
C ASP A 18 1.18 -1.15 -4.70
N SER A 19 1.45 -0.35 -3.68
CA SER A 19 1.40 1.12 -3.81
C SER A 19 2.43 1.67 -4.79
N PHE A 20 3.60 1.06 -4.85
CA PHE A 20 4.75 1.59 -5.61
C PHE A 20 5.00 0.87 -6.94
N VAL A 21 4.67 -0.42 -7.04
CA VAL A 21 4.99 -1.23 -8.24
C VAL A 21 4.22 -0.78 -9.48
N VAL A 22 3.03 -0.20 -9.29
CA VAL A 22 2.17 0.24 -10.41
C VAL A 22 2.89 1.25 -11.31
N ALA A 23 3.74 2.12 -10.75
CA ALA A 23 4.54 3.07 -11.53
C ALA A 23 5.42 2.38 -12.60
N GLY A 24 5.97 1.22 -12.28
CA GLY A 24 6.83 0.45 -13.19
C GLY A 24 6.07 -0.27 -14.31
N ILE A 25 4.78 -0.51 -14.14
CA ILE A 25 3.97 -1.27 -15.10
C ILE A 25 2.96 -0.42 -15.89
N LEU A 26 2.84 0.89 -15.59
CA LEU A 26 1.87 1.78 -16.24
C LEU A 26 1.89 1.74 -17.78
N PRO A 27 3.05 1.82 -18.46
CA PRO A 27 3.10 1.75 -19.91
C PRO A 27 2.55 0.43 -20.46
N GLN A 28 2.83 -0.69 -19.80
CA GLN A 28 2.34 -2.01 -20.19
C GLN A 28 0.81 -2.12 -20.02
N VAL A 29 0.27 -1.60 -18.92
CA VAL A 29 -1.19 -1.54 -18.69
C VAL A 29 -1.86 -0.70 -19.76
N ALA A 30 -1.33 0.50 -20.06
CA ALA A 30 -1.86 1.40 -21.06
C ALA A 30 -1.93 0.72 -22.44
N ASN A 31 -0.83 0.10 -22.87
CA ASN A 31 -0.76 -0.62 -24.14
C ASN A 31 -1.70 -1.84 -24.16
N SER A 32 -1.71 -2.65 -23.10
CA SER A 32 -2.51 -3.89 -23.03
C SER A 32 -4.02 -3.62 -23.05
N LEU A 33 -4.47 -2.51 -22.47
CA LEU A 33 -5.89 -2.14 -22.37
C LEU A 33 -6.30 -1.08 -23.41
N ASN A 34 -5.39 -0.69 -24.33
CA ASN A 34 -5.62 0.33 -25.36
C ASN A 34 -6.13 1.67 -24.78
N VAL A 35 -5.51 2.13 -23.70
CA VAL A 35 -5.81 3.41 -23.07
C VAL A 35 -4.57 4.30 -23.00
N SER A 36 -4.74 5.61 -22.77
CA SER A 36 -3.61 6.51 -22.55
C SER A 36 -2.93 6.18 -21.19
N VAL A 37 -1.63 6.52 -21.07
CA VAL A 37 -0.89 6.37 -19.81
C VAL A 37 -1.54 7.18 -18.68
N SER A 38 -2.11 8.35 -19.01
CA SER A 38 -2.86 9.16 -18.04
C SER A 38 -4.10 8.43 -17.51
N VAL A 39 -4.83 7.73 -18.36
CA VAL A 39 -5.98 6.91 -17.96
C VAL A 39 -5.49 5.72 -17.13
N ALA A 40 -4.42 5.04 -17.53
CA ALA A 40 -3.82 3.97 -16.73
C ALA A 40 -3.35 4.48 -15.35
N GLY A 41 -2.82 5.70 -15.27
CA GLY A 41 -2.43 6.36 -14.02
C GLY A 41 -3.57 6.51 -12.99
N GLN A 42 -4.83 6.48 -13.43
CA GLN A 42 -5.98 6.49 -12.51
C GLN A 42 -6.02 5.26 -11.58
N MET A 43 -5.31 4.18 -11.93
CA MET A 43 -5.12 3.04 -11.01
C MET A 43 -4.50 3.48 -9.68
N VAL A 44 -3.50 4.36 -9.73
CA VAL A 44 -2.83 4.91 -8.54
C VAL A 44 -3.78 5.87 -7.81
N THR A 45 -4.45 6.74 -8.56
CA THR A 45 -5.38 7.74 -7.99
C THR A 45 -6.52 7.07 -7.22
N VAL A 46 -7.20 6.10 -7.84
CA VAL A 46 -8.34 5.40 -7.20
C VAL A 46 -7.88 4.64 -5.95
N TYR A 47 -6.76 3.93 -6.04
CA TYR A 47 -6.21 3.23 -4.88
C TYR A 47 -5.86 4.20 -3.74
N ALA A 48 -5.12 5.27 -4.04
CA ALA A 48 -4.67 6.25 -3.04
C ALA A 48 -5.85 6.99 -2.40
N LEU A 49 -6.84 7.43 -3.19
CA LEU A 49 -8.04 8.08 -2.67
C LEU A 49 -8.86 7.12 -1.80
N SER A 50 -9.06 5.88 -2.24
CA SER A 50 -9.76 4.87 -1.44
C SER A 50 -9.05 4.65 -0.10
N TYR A 51 -7.72 4.47 -0.14
CA TYR A 51 -6.92 4.29 1.05
C TYR A 51 -7.02 5.51 1.99
N ALA A 52 -6.84 6.73 1.47
CA ALA A 52 -6.84 7.95 2.25
C ALA A 52 -8.21 8.25 2.89
N LEU A 53 -9.29 8.15 2.11
CA LEU A 53 -10.62 8.50 2.58
C LEU A 53 -11.23 7.44 3.49
N LEU A 54 -10.97 6.16 3.20
CA LEU A 54 -11.55 5.06 3.98
C LEU A 54 -10.79 4.80 5.30
N SER A 55 -9.49 5.12 5.38
CA SER A 55 -8.71 4.88 6.61
C SER A 55 -9.32 5.50 7.87
N PRO A 56 -9.69 6.79 7.93
CA PRO A 56 -10.30 7.37 9.12
C PRO A 56 -11.72 6.83 9.37
N LEU A 57 -12.46 6.49 8.32
CA LEU A 57 -13.80 5.90 8.44
C LEU A 57 -13.73 4.50 9.06
N ILE A 58 -12.86 3.64 8.54
CA ILE A 58 -12.65 2.29 9.06
C ILE A 58 -12.15 2.36 10.51
N ALA A 59 -11.22 3.25 10.81
CA ALA A 59 -10.72 3.43 12.16
C ALA A 59 -11.82 3.87 13.16
N ALA A 60 -12.87 4.54 12.69
CA ALA A 60 -14.03 4.90 13.49
C ALA A 60 -15.04 3.75 13.61
N PHE A 61 -15.44 3.15 12.49
CA PHE A 61 -16.50 2.14 12.44
C PHE A 61 -16.07 0.76 12.90
N ALA A 62 -14.83 0.34 12.58
CA ALA A 62 -14.29 -0.95 12.98
C ALA A 62 -13.53 -0.92 14.31
N SER A 63 -13.65 0.16 15.07
CA SER A 63 -12.96 0.34 16.37
C SER A 63 -13.28 -0.75 17.40
N HIS A 64 -14.48 -1.34 17.34
CA HIS A 64 -14.93 -2.42 18.21
C HIS A 64 -14.50 -3.83 17.74
N TRP A 65 -13.94 -3.95 16.55
CA TRP A 65 -13.50 -5.24 16.04
C TRP A 65 -12.17 -5.68 16.69
N PRO A 66 -12.01 -6.98 17.00
CA PRO A 66 -10.71 -7.53 17.39
C PRO A 66 -9.69 -7.25 16.30
N ARG A 67 -8.54 -6.67 16.68
CA ARG A 67 -7.53 -6.19 15.71
C ARG A 67 -7.03 -7.25 14.76
N LYS A 68 -6.81 -8.48 15.27
CA LYS A 68 -6.40 -9.60 14.42
C LYS A 68 -7.42 -9.89 13.32
N ARG A 69 -8.72 -9.82 13.62
CA ARG A 69 -9.78 -10.00 12.61
C ARG A 69 -9.77 -8.88 11.58
N LEU A 70 -9.59 -7.64 12.01
CA LEU A 70 -9.52 -6.49 11.10
C LEU A 70 -8.30 -6.56 10.19
N LEU A 71 -7.13 -6.97 10.71
CA LEU A 71 -5.91 -7.18 9.93
C LEU A 71 -6.10 -8.28 8.86
N LEU A 72 -6.66 -9.41 9.24
CA LEU A 72 -6.90 -10.52 8.32
C LEU A 72 -7.95 -10.17 7.27
N ALA A 73 -9.05 -9.51 7.66
CA ALA A 73 -10.06 -9.02 6.73
C ALA A 73 -9.45 -7.99 5.76
N GLY A 74 -8.61 -7.07 6.25
CA GLY A 74 -7.91 -6.10 5.41
C GLY A 74 -7.01 -6.77 4.38
N LEU A 75 -6.20 -7.75 4.78
CA LEU A 75 -5.36 -8.51 3.84
C LEU A 75 -6.18 -9.35 2.87
N ALA A 76 -7.28 -9.96 3.31
CA ALA A 76 -8.17 -10.72 2.42
C ALA A 76 -8.80 -9.82 1.35
N VAL A 77 -9.32 -8.65 1.72
CA VAL A 77 -9.87 -7.65 0.79
C VAL A 77 -8.78 -7.12 -0.14
N PHE A 78 -7.58 -6.85 0.37
CA PHE A 78 -6.43 -6.41 -0.39
C PHE A 78 -6.02 -7.44 -1.46
N VAL A 79 -5.88 -8.70 -1.06
CA VAL A 79 -5.55 -9.82 -1.98
C VAL A 79 -6.65 -9.98 -3.02
N ALA A 80 -7.92 -9.99 -2.61
CA ALA A 80 -9.04 -10.07 -3.54
C ALA A 80 -9.03 -8.94 -4.56
N GLY A 81 -8.79 -7.69 -4.14
CA GLY A 81 -8.65 -6.55 -5.04
C GLY A 81 -7.53 -6.76 -6.05
N ASN A 82 -6.36 -7.23 -5.64
CA ASN A 82 -5.23 -7.47 -6.54
C ASN A 82 -5.46 -8.65 -7.49
N VAL A 83 -6.10 -9.73 -7.03
CA VAL A 83 -6.52 -10.84 -7.89
C VAL A 83 -7.51 -10.36 -8.96
N ILE A 84 -8.52 -9.56 -8.59
CA ILE A 84 -9.46 -9.00 -9.56
C ILE A 84 -8.73 -8.08 -10.55
N THR A 85 -7.74 -7.28 -10.09
CA THR A 85 -6.91 -6.47 -10.99
C THR A 85 -6.14 -7.34 -11.98
N ALA A 86 -5.52 -8.44 -11.53
CA ALA A 86 -4.79 -9.36 -12.38
C ALA A 86 -5.68 -10.04 -13.45
N LEU A 87 -6.94 -10.26 -13.13
CA LEU A 87 -7.92 -10.88 -14.03
C LEU A 87 -8.73 -9.87 -14.87
N ALA A 88 -8.55 -8.57 -14.62
CA ALA A 88 -9.39 -7.52 -15.21
C ALA A 88 -9.27 -7.48 -16.74
N PRO A 89 -10.41 -7.59 -17.47
CA PRO A 89 -10.42 -7.52 -18.93
C PRO A 89 -10.43 -6.09 -19.47
N THR A 90 -10.87 -5.12 -18.66
CA THR A 90 -11.02 -3.70 -19.07
C THR A 90 -10.53 -2.75 -17.97
N MET A 91 -10.25 -1.50 -18.37
CA MET A 91 -9.81 -0.46 -17.43
C MET A 91 -10.87 -0.18 -16.33
N GLY A 92 -12.16 -0.29 -16.62
CA GLY A 92 -13.23 -0.14 -15.62
C GLY A 92 -13.13 -1.18 -14.50
N TRP A 93 -12.88 -2.44 -14.85
CA TRP A 93 -12.64 -3.49 -13.86
C TRP A 93 -11.35 -3.26 -13.05
N VAL A 94 -10.30 -2.77 -13.71
CA VAL A 94 -9.06 -2.38 -13.03
C VAL A 94 -9.36 -1.29 -11.99
N LEU A 95 -10.05 -0.20 -12.35
CA LEU A 95 -10.35 0.88 -11.41
C LEU A 95 -11.23 0.41 -10.25
N PHE A 96 -12.24 -0.42 -10.52
CA PHE A 96 -13.07 -1.01 -9.47
C PHE A 96 -12.25 -1.87 -8.49
N SER A 97 -11.37 -2.71 -9.01
CA SER A 97 -10.52 -3.57 -8.18
C SER A 97 -9.47 -2.76 -7.39
N ARG A 98 -8.98 -1.63 -7.92
CA ARG A 98 -8.10 -0.70 -7.20
C ARG A 98 -8.80 -0.04 -6.00
N PHE A 99 -10.10 0.25 -6.13
CA PHE A 99 -10.90 0.68 -4.98
C PHE A 99 -10.94 -0.40 -3.88
N ILE A 100 -11.17 -1.66 -4.26
CA ILE A 100 -11.20 -2.79 -3.30
C ILE A 100 -9.82 -2.97 -2.65
N ALA A 101 -8.73 -2.96 -3.42
CA ALA A 101 -7.38 -3.08 -2.89
C ALA A 101 -7.04 -1.93 -1.92
N GLY A 102 -7.42 -0.69 -2.27
CA GLY A 102 -7.27 0.48 -1.41
C GLY A 102 -8.08 0.40 -0.11
N LEU A 103 -9.30 -0.17 -0.16
CA LEU A 103 -10.08 -0.48 1.04
C LEU A 103 -9.34 -1.48 1.95
N GLY A 104 -8.79 -2.56 1.38
CA GLY A 104 -7.98 -3.53 2.13
C GLY A 104 -6.76 -2.89 2.80
N ALA A 105 -6.03 -2.04 2.07
CA ALA A 105 -4.90 -1.27 2.58
C ALA A 105 -5.30 -0.32 3.73
N ALA A 106 -6.45 0.35 3.59
CA ALA A 106 -7.02 1.25 4.61
C ALA A 106 -7.40 0.51 5.90
N MET A 107 -7.84 -0.74 5.80
CA MET A 107 -8.10 -1.60 6.95
C MET A 107 -6.79 -2.07 7.61
N TYR A 108 -5.79 -2.43 6.79
CA TYR A 108 -4.58 -3.07 7.28
C TYR A 108 -3.57 -2.09 7.89
N SER A 109 -3.11 -1.09 7.14
CA SER A 109 -1.92 -0.30 7.51
C SER A 109 -2.05 0.46 8.83
N PRO A 110 -3.12 1.23 9.10
CA PRO A 110 -3.28 1.91 10.39
C PRO A 110 -3.43 0.91 11.55
N THR A 111 -4.11 -0.21 11.28
CA THR A 111 -4.33 -1.27 12.28
C THR A 111 -3.03 -1.98 12.62
N ALA A 112 -2.18 -2.27 11.62
CA ALA A 112 -0.88 -2.89 11.80
C ALA A 112 0.05 -2.00 12.63
N THR A 113 0.14 -0.71 12.29
CA THR A 113 0.94 0.27 13.01
C THR A 113 0.50 0.39 14.48
N ALA A 114 -0.80 0.55 14.71
CA ALA A 114 -1.34 0.64 16.06
C ALA A 114 -1.22 -0.68 16.86
N SER A 115 -1.30 -1.84 16.19
CA SER A 115 -1.11 -3.14 16.83
C SER A 115 0.35 -3.38 17.20
N GLY A 116 1.29 -2.96 16.34
CA GLY A 116 2.71 -3.02 16.63
C GLY A 116 3.09 -2.24 17.89
N ALA A 117 2.56 -1.02 18.04
CA ALA A 117 2.75 -0.21 19.25
C ALA A 117 2.12 -0.86 20.50
N ALA A 118 0.95 -1.51 20.34
CA ALA A 118 0.24 -2.15 21.46
C ALA A 118 0.90 -3.46 21.93
N LEU A 119 1.64 -4.14 21.06
CA LEU A 119 2.36 -5.38 21.39
C LEU A 119 3.66 -5.15 22.15
N ALA A 120 4.17 -3.92 22.15
CA ALA A 120 5.44 -3.57 22.78
C ALA A 120 5.23 -2.84 24.11
N PRO A 121 6.11 -3.06 25.12
CA PRO A 121 6.13 -2.27 26.34
C PRO A 121 6.44 -0.79 26.01
N PRO A 122 6.04 0.16 26.87
CA PRO A 122 6.14 1.60 26.61
C PRO A 122 7.51 2.05 26.07
N GLU A 123 8.59 1.51 26.64
CA GLU A 123 9.98 1.87 26.33
C GLU A 123 10.42 1.40 24.93
N LYS A 124 9.76 0.38 24.38
CA LYS A 124 10.08 -0.23 23.07
C LYS A 124 9.07 0.09 21.97
N ARG A 125 8.06 0.91 22.24
CA ARG A 125 7.03 1.25 21.25
C ARG A 125 7.58 1.88 19.99
N ALA A 126 8.53 2.80 20.11
CA ALA A 126 9.18 3.43 18.96
C ALA A 126 9.93 2.40 18.10
N GLN A 127 10.63 1.44 18.73
CA GLN A 127 11.31 0.36 18.02
C GLN A 127 10.31 -0.58 17.32
N ALA A 128 9.20 -0.91 17.97
CA ALA A 128 8.15 -1.74 17.38
C ALA A 128 7.52 -1.06 16.15
N LEU A 129 7.23 0.24 16.25
CA LEU A 129 6.74 1.04 15.13
C LEU A 129 7.76 1.08 13.99
N ALA A 130 9.05 1.27 14.29
CA ALA A 130 10.12 1.26 13.30
C ALA A 130 10.16 -0.07 12.52
N VAL A 131 10.02 -1.22 13.21
CA VAL A 131 9.99 -2.54 12.55
C VAL A 131 8.78 -2.67 11.62
N VAL A 132 7.60 -2.26 12.06
CA VAL A 132 6.38 -2.34 11.22
C VAL A 132 6.48 -1.43 10.00
N ILE A 133 6.97 -0.18 10.18
CA ILE A 133 7.15 0.79 9.10
C ILE A 133 8.28 0.38 8.15
N ALA A 134 9.33 -0.29 8.66
CA ALA A 134 10.40 -0.82 7.81
C ALA A 134 9.87 -1.79 6.74
N GLY A 135 8.75 -2.47 6.99
CA GLY A 135 8.06 -3.25 5.97
C GLY A 135 7.65 -2.40 4.76
N LEU A 136 7.06 -1.22 5.01
CA LEU A 136 6.67 -0.29 3.95
C LEU A 136 7.89 0.28 3.20
N SER A 137 8.93 0.68 3.92
CA SER A 137 10.17 1.20 3.31
C SER A 137 10.89 0.12 2.50
N SER A 138 10.92 -1.13 2.98
CA SER A 138 11.46 -2.27 2.23
C SER A 138 10.70 -2.54 0.93
N ALA A 139 9.42 -2.23 0.89
CA ALA A 139 8.61 -2.37 -0.31
C ALA A 139 9.05 -1.42 -1.42
N THR A 140 9.46 -0.21 -1.09
CA THR A 140 10.01 0.74 -2.07
C THR A 140 11.34 0.24 -2.61
N ALA A 141 12.24 -0.20 -1.72
CA ALA A 141 13.59 -0.62 -2.11
C ALA A 141 13.65 -2.01 -2.79
N LEU A 142 12.76 -2.92 -2.43
CA LEU A 142 12.80 -4.31 -2.92
C LEU A 142 11.52 -4.71 -3.66
N GLY A 143 10.36 -4.43 -3.08
CA GLY A 143 9.07 -4.91 -3.58
C GLY A 143 8.72 -4.32 -4.94
N SER A 144 8.87 -3.00 -5.11
CA SER A 144 8.57 -2.31 -6.35
C SER A 144 9.49 -2.70 -7.51
N PRO A 145 10.83 -2.71 -7.36
CA PRO A 145 11.72 -3.19 -8.42
C PRO A 145 11.50 -4.66 -8.78
N LEU A 146 11.34 -5.54 -7.78
CA LEU A 146 11.08 -6.97 -8.03
C LEU A 146 9.76 -7.18 -8.79
N GLY A 147 8.69 -6.52 -8.38
CA GLY A 147 7.41 -6.64 -9.05
C GLY A 147 7.43 -6.06 -10.47
N SER A 148 8.13 -4.94 -10.69
CA SER A 148 8.32 -4.37 -12.03
C SER A 148 9.15 -5.29 -12.92
N PHE A 149 10.18 -5.92 -12.38
CA PHE A 149 10.99 -6.91 -13.08
C PHE A 149 10.16 -8.14 -13.47
N ILE A 150 9.36 -8.68 -12.55
CA ILE A 150 8.45 -9.81 -12.84
C ILE A 150 7.49 -9.45 -13.99
N GLY A 151 6.87 -8.26 -13.94
CA GLY A 151 5.99 -7.78 -15.00
C GLY A 151 6.70 -7.61 -16.35
N SER A 152 8.00 -7.34 -16.36
CA SER A 152 8.79 -7.20 -17.58
C SER A 152 9.12 -8.54 -18.26
N LEU A 153 9.17 -9.64 -17.51
CA LEU A 153 9.45 -10.98 -18.04
C LEU A 153 8.25 -11.59 -18.81
N GLY A 154 7.04 -11.14 -18.52
CA GLY A 154 5.83 -11.68 -19.12
C GLY A 154 4.74 -10.63 -19.34
N ASN A 155 3.90 -10.46 -18.35
CA ASN A 155 2.74 -9.57 -18.43
C ASN A 155 2.63 -8.74 -17.13
N TRP A 156 2.17 -7.50 -17.23
CA TRP A 156 1.91 -6.66 -16.05
C TRP A 156 0.99 -7.34 -15.01
N ARG A 157 0.15 -8.28 -15.43
CA ARG A 157 -0.70 -9.07 -14.54
C ARG A 157 0.10 -9.97 -13.59
N ASP A 158 1.28 -10.43 -14.01
CA ASP A 158 2.16 -11.26 -13.18
C ASP A 158 2.66 -10.48 -11.95
N THR A 159 2.86 -9.17 -12.10
CA THR A 159 3.13 -8.27 -10.97
C THR A 159 2.00 -8.30 -9.93
N LEU A 160 0.75 -8.29 -10.35
CA LEU A 160 -0.41 -8.31 -9.44
C LEU A 160 -0.59 -9.70 -8.79
N TRP A 161 -0.25 -10.76 -9.49
CA TRP A 161 -0.17 -12.11 -8.92
C TRP A 161 0.93 -12.20 -7.86
N PHE A 162 2.10 -11.63 -8.12
CA PHE A 162 3.19 -11.53 -7.14
C PHE A 162 2.74 -10.77 -5.88
N VAL A 163 2.12 -9.59 -6.03
CA VAL A 163 1.59 -8.81 -4.91
C VAL A 163 0.54 -9.60 -4.12
N SER A 164 -0.35 -10.31 -4.82
CA SER A 164 -1.37 -11.16 -4.21
C SER A 164 -0.75 -12.30 -3.40
N ALA A 165 0.28 -12.95 -3.94
CA ALA A 165 1.01 -14.02 -3.25
C ALA A 165 1.70 -13.51 -1.98
N VAL A 166 2.38 -12.35 -2.05
CA VAL A 166 3.01 -11.70 -0.89
C VAL A 166 1.96 -11.34 0.16
N GLY A 167 0.82 -10.79 -0.27
CA GLY A 167 -0.31 -10.47 0.61
C GLY A 167 -0.88 -11.70 1.30
N LEU A 168 -1.01 -12.81 0.58
CA LEU A 168 -1.47 -14.09 1.14
C LEU A 168 -0.48 -14.66 2.17
N VAL A 169 0.83 -14.64 1.86
CA VAL A 169 1.88 -15.05 2.79
C VAL A 169 1.83 -14.20 4.07
N ALA A 170 1.65 -12.88 3.92
CA ALA A 170 1.49 -11.99 5.06
C ALA A 170 0.22 -12.33 5.88
N ALA A 171 -0.90 -12.65 5.23
CA ALA A 171 -2.12 -13.06 5.91
C ALA A 171 -1.93 -14.35 6.71
N VAL A 172 -1.25 -15.34 6.15
CA VAL A 172 -0.87 -16.58 6.86
C VAL A 172 0.04 -16.28 8.05
N ALA A 173 1.06 -15.43 7.87
CA ALA A 173 1.95 -15.03 8.96
C ALA A 173 1.18 -14.32 10.09
N VAL A 174 0.29 -13.38 9.76
CA VAL A 174 -0.57 -12.70 10.74
C VAL A 174 -1.50 -13.72 11.44
N HIS A 175 -2.09 -14.65 10.69
CA HIS A 175 -2.97 -15.67 11.27
C HIS A 175 -2.24 -16.55 12.29
N LEU A 176 -1.04 -17.02 11.97
CA LEU A 176 -0.28 -17.96 12.78
C LEU A 176 0.47 -17.27 13.94
N MET A 177 1.00 -16.07 13.72
CA MET A 177 1.92 -15.44 14.67
C MET A 177 1.26 -14.42 15.61
N LEU A 178 0.14 -13.77 15.20
CA LEU A 178 -0.50 -12.79 16.06
C LEU A 178 -1.46 -13.46 17.06
N PRO A 179 -1.37 -13.09 18.36
CA PRO A 179 -2.39 -13.44 19.33
C PRO A 179 -3.69 -12.67 19.06
N ALA A 180 -4.74 -13.02 19.75
CA ALA A 180 -5.93 -12.19 19.82
C ALA A 180 -5.56 -10.86 20.51
N ILE A 181 -5.68 -9.76 19.78
CA ILE A 181 -5.45 -8.40 20.30
C ILE A 181 -6.82 -7.74 20.44
N ALA A 182 -7.15 -7.33 21.67
CA ALA A 182 -8.40 -6.64 21.94
C ALA A 182 -8.53 -5.34 21.14
N ALA A 183 -9.77 -4.92 20.92
CA ALA A 183 -10.05 -3.59 20.38
C ALA A 183 -9.48 -2.52 21.33
N LEU A 184 -8.90 -1.46 20.78
CA LEU A 184 -8.51 -0.29 21.58
C LEU A 184 -9.70 0.65 21.76
N PRO A 185 -9.67 1.51 22.81
CA PRO A 185 -10.68 2.55 22.98
C PRO A 185 -10.88 3.35 21.69
N SER A 186 -12.12 3.48 21.26
CA SER A 186 -12.47 4.15 20.02
C SER A 186 -12.45 5.67 20.21
N ALA A 187 -11.70 6.37 19.38
CA ALA A 187 -11.90 7.81 19.19
C ALA A 187 -12.93 8.02 18.07
N SER A 188 -13.91 8.89 18.32
CA SER A 188 -14.91 9.26 17.31
C SER A 188 -14.23 9.97 16.13
N LEU A 189 -14.86 9.97 14.95
CA LEU A 189 -14.35 10.68 13.77
C LEU A 189 -14.08 12.16 14.07
N ARG A 190 -14.98 12.80 14.84
CA ARG A 190 -14.80 14.20 15.29
C ARG A 190 -13.53 14.39 16.12
N GLN A 191 -13.23 13.48 17.04
CA GLN A 191 -11.99 13.54 17.83
C GLN A 191 -10.73 13.33 16.98
N ARG A 192 -10.80 12.47 15.95
CA ARG A 192 -9.70 12.22 15.03
C ARG A 192 -9.42 13.41 14.12
N LEU A 193 -10.46 14.15 13.73
CA LEU A 193 -10.33 15.34 12.88
C LEU A 193 -10.11 16.63 13.69
N ALA A 194 -10.28 16.59 15.01
CA ALA A 194 -10.10 17.77 15.88
C ALA A 194 -8.72 18.45 15.72
N PRO A 195 -7.58 17.73 15.56
CA PRO A 195 -6.29 18.35 15.36
C PRO A 195 -6.20 19.23 14.10
N LEU A 196 -7.03 18.99 13.07
CA LEU A 196 -7.06 19.82 11.86
C LEU A 196 -7.55 21.25 12.11
N ARG A 197 -8.14 21.51 13.27
CA ARG A 197 -8.55 22.87 13.69
C ARG A 197 -7.37 23.73 14.14
N ASP A 198 -6.25 23.11 14.51
CA ASP A 198 -5.01 23.82 14.79
C ASP A 198 -4.32 24.16 13.47
N SER A 199 -4.13 25.45 13.23
CA SER A 199 -3.51 25.95 11.99
C SER A 199 -2.08 25.42 11.79
N ARG A 200 -1.33 25.19 12.87
CA ARG A 200 0.03 24.63 12.80
C ARG A 200 0.00 23.20 12.27
N VAL A 201 -0.93 22.39 12.77
CA VAL A 201 -1.14 21.02 12.30
C VAL A 201 -1.62 21.02 10.85
N ALA A 202 -2.59 21.87 10.53
CA ALA A 202 -3.12 21.97 9.17
C ALA A 202 -2.04 22.41 8.16
N LEU A 203 -1.21 23.40 8.48
CA LEU A 203 -0.09 23.83 7.64
C LEU A 203 0.99 22.76 7.47
N THR A 204 1.34 22.05 8.56
CA THR A 204 2.29 20.93 8.49
C THR A 204 1.77 19.82 7.58
N LEU A 205 0.49 19.49 7.66
CA LEU A 205 -0.13 18.51 6.79
C LEU A 205 -0.18 18.98 5.33
N LEU A 206 -0.47 20.26 5.09
CA LEU A 206 -0.49 20.85 3.76
C LEU A 206 0.91 20.84 3.11
N THR A 207 1.96 21.22 3.86
CA THR A 207 3.35 21.12 3.36
C THR A 207 3.75 19.69 3.05
N THR A 208 3.38 18.75 3.92
CA THR A 208 3.61 17.33 3.70
C THR A 208 2.88 16.85 2.45
N LEU A 209 1.61 17.22 2.29
CA LEU A 209 0.81 16.89 1.12
C LEU A 209 1.46 17.44 -0.17
N ALA A 210 1.88 18.70 -0.17
CA ALA A 210 2.51 19.32 -1.34
C ALA A 210 3.85 18.64 -1.69
N ALA A 211 4.68 18.34 -0.70
CA ALA A 211 5.96 17.65 -0.89
C ALA A 211 5.75 16.25 -1.49
N TYR A 212 4.86 15.45 -0.89
CA TYR A 212 4.56 14.10 -1.40
C TYR A 212 3.85 14.15 -2.76
N ALA A 213 2.96 15.10 -3.01
CA ALA A 213 2.33 15.25 -4.32
C ALA A 213 3.38 15.50 -5.42
N GLY A 214 4.35 16.38 -5.18
CA GLY A 214 5.47 16.61 -6.11
C GLY A 214 6.32 15.36 -6.33
N MET A 215 6.74 14.72 -5.23
CA MET A 215 7.55 13.51 -5.29
C MET A 215 6.83 12.37 -6.04
N PHE A 216 5.59 12.06 -5.68
CA PHE A 216 4.85 10.97 -6.31
C PHE A 216 4.38 11.26 -7.72
N SER A 217 4.24 12.53 -8.13
CA SER A 217 4.00 12.88 -9.54
C SER A 217 5.15 12.42 -10.43
N VAL A 218 6.39 12.61 -10.00
CA VAL A 218 7.57 12.11 -10.74
C VAL A 218 7.64 10.60 -10.67
N TYR A 219 7.52 10.02 -9.49
CA TYR A 219 7.61 8.57 -9.28
C TYR A 219 6.59 7.79 -10.11
N THR A 220 5.33 8.20 -10.08
CA THR A 220 4.23 7.48 -10.76
C THR A 220 4.44 7.39 -12.28
N TYR A 221 5.02 8.43 -12.88
CA TYR A 221 5.26 8.49 -14.32
C TYR A 221 6.73 8.27 -14.71
N MET A 222 7.55 7.72 -13.79
CA MET A 222 8.97 7.51 -14.00
C MET A 222 9.23 6.66 -15.26
N GLY A 223 8.44 5.61 -15.49
CA GLY A 223 8.56 4.74 -16.65
C GLY A 223 8.40 5.47 -18.00
N VAL A 224 7.61 6.55 -18.03
CA VAL A 224 7.42 7.37 -19.23
C VAL A 224 8.43 8.53 -19.29
N SER A 225 8.63 9.19 -18.15
CA SER A 225 9.50 10.36 -18.07
C SER A 225 10.96 10.04 -18.36
N PHE A 226 11.41 8.86 -18.00
CA PHE A 226 12.78 8.40 -18.19
C PHE A 226 12.96 7.39 -19.33
N ASP A 227 11.95 7.21 -20.18
CA ASP A 227 11.98 6.25 -21.29
C ASP A 227 13.21 6.44 -22.20
N ARG A 228 13.53 7.70 -22.55
CA ARG A 228 14.73 8.03 -23.35
C ARG A 228 16.04 7.67 -22.63
N ALA A 229 16.09 7.87 -21.32
CA ALA A 229 17.31 7.59 -20.54
C ALA A 229 17.49 6.07 -20.28
N THR A 230 16.40 5.33 -20.17
CA THR A 230 16.39 3.88 -19.99
C THR A 230 16.48 3.11 -21.30
N GLY A 231 16.27 3.78 -22.44
CA GLY A 231 16.14 3.15 -23.76
C GLY A 231 14.99 2.14 -23.82
N GLY A 232 13.91 2.36 -23.07
CA GLY A 232 12.75 1.45 -22.96
C GLY A 232 13.04 0.15 -22.21
N ARG A 233 14.22 0.01 -21.58
CA ARG A 233 14.62 -1.22 -20.90
C ARG A 233 14.07 -1.27 -19.48
N ALA A 234 13.24 -2.27 -19.20
CA ALA A 234 12.61 -2.45 -17.90
C ALA A 234 13.60 -2.72 -16.77
N GLU A 235 14.73 -3.38 -17.06
CA GLU A 235 15.76 -3.67 -16.06
C GLU A 235 16.44 -2.37 -15.58
N VAL A 236 16.67 -1.41 -16.50
CA VAL A 236 17.26 -0.11 -16.17
C VAL A 236 16.27 0.72 -15.37
N LEU A 237 14.98 0.68 -15.72
CA LEU A 237 13.92 1.32 -14.95
C LEU A 237 13.85 0.74 -13.53
N ALA A 238 13.87 -0.58 -13.38
CA ALA A 238 13.88 -1.24 -12.07
C ALA A 238 15.10 -0.82 -11.23
N GLY A 239 16.27 -0.67 -11.85
CA GLY A 239 17.47 -0.14 -11.22
C GLY A 239 17.31 1.32 -10.75
N LEU A 240 16.67 2.18 -11.54
CA LEU A 240 16.35 3.55 -11.14
C LEU A 240 15.36 3.60 -9.96
N MET A 241 14.36 2.72 -9.97
CA MET A 241 13.41 2.62 -8.86
C MET A 241 14.05 2.14 -7.55
N LEU A 242 15.16 1.39 -7.64
CA LEU A 242 15.92 0.94 -6.48
C LEU A 242 16.75 2.05 -5.85
N LEU A 243 17.12 3.08 -6.65
CA LEU A 243 17.90 4.24 -6.21
C LEU A 243 17.00 5.37 -5.63
N TRP A 244 15.71 5.30 -5.86
CA TRP A 244 14.71 6.27 -5.37
C TRP A 244 14.45 6.10 -3.87
#